data_96749631a2c007a36acb7e19c3f0305b
#
_entry.id   96749631a2c007a36acb7e19c3f0305b
#
_cell.length_a   1.000
_cell.length_b   1.000
_cell.length_c   1.000
_cell.angle_alpha   90.00
_cell.angle_beta   90.00
_cell.angle_gamma   90.00
#
_symmetry.space_group_name_H-M   'P 1'
#
loop_
_entity.id
_entity.type
_entity.pdbx_description
1 polymer ?
#
loop_
_entity_poly.entity_id
_entity_poly.type
_entity_poly.pdbx_seq_one_letter_code
_entity_poly.pdbx_strand_id
1 'polypeptide(L)'
;MLRWLKSTMAHLLGDKKDKVLKLPVINKLNHLANKKIDGNRQKLLKENAHQILKEFEEVNNQLGHKIWIEAGTLLGYVREGAILAHDIDMDFAMLNPKDASELDRIIEFLAERNFVLNRKLVYKGDVKEISFS
;
A
#
# COMPACT_ATOMS: atom_id res chain seq x y z
N MET A 1 7.39 7.38 -16.43
CA MET A 1 8.73 7.66 -17.00
C MET A 1 9.82 6.75 -16.42
N LEU A 2 10.06 6.68 -15.12
CA LEU A 2 11.12 5.82 -14.53
C LEU A 2 10.91 4.30 -14.73
N ARG A 3 9.67 3.82 -14.71
CA ARG A 3 9.36 2.39 -15.01
C ARG A 3 9.66 2.04 -16.47
N TRP A 4 9.38 2.95 -17.39
CA TRP A 4 9.69 2.78 -18.80
C TRP A 4 11.21 2.79 -19.05
N LEU A 5 11.95 3.70 -18.44
CA LEU A 5 13.42 3.75 -18.48
C LEU A 5 14.07 2.46 -17.94
N LYS A 6 13.56 1.91 -16.83
CA LYS A 6 14.04 0.63 -16.28
C LYS A 6 13.76 -0.55 -17.21
N SER A 7 12.59 -0.57 -17.85
CA SER A 7 12.24 -1.62 -18.84
C SER A 7 13.09 -1.54 -20.10
N THR A 8 13.28 -0.34 -20.64
CA THR A 8 14.07 -0.10 -21.86
C THR A 8 15.56 -0.36 -21.64
N MET A 9 16.11 0.04 -20.48
CA MET A 9 17.49 -0.26 -20.10
C MET A 9 17.71 -1.76 -19.85
N ALA A 10 16.68 -2.47 -19.35
CA ALA A 10 16.74 -3.92 -19.17
C ALA A 10 16.91 -4.66 -20.50
N HIS A 11 16.30 -4.16 -21.56
CA HIS A 11 16.40 -4.75 -22.91
C HIS A 11 17.74 -4.46 -23.59
N LEU A 12 18.32 -3.27 -23.34
CA LEU A 12 19.54 -2.80 -24.00
C LEU A 12 20.84 -3.27 -23.34
N LEU A 13 20.84 -3.57 -22.05
CA LEU A 13 22.08 -3.78 -21.27
C LEU A 13 22.33 -5.24 -20.85
N GLY A 14 21.39 -6.18 -21.06
CA GLY A 14 21.56 -7.58 -20.70
C GLY A 14 22.21 -7.77 -19.30
N ASP A 15 23.25 -8.61 -19.20
CA ASP A 15 23.95 -8.91 -17.94
C ASP A 15 24.71 -7.73 -17.30
N LYS A 16 24.91 -6.61 -18.03
CA LYS A 16 25.53 -5.39 -17.49
C LYS A 16 24.56 -4.50 -16.73
N LYS A 17 23.26 -4.81 -16.74
CA LYS A 17 22.19 -4.06 -16.08
C LYS A 17 22.48 -3.81 -14.59
N ASP A 18 22.91 -4.85 -13.87
CA ASP A 18 23.15 -4.77 -12.42
C ASP A 18 24.35 -3.88 -12.07
N LYS A 19 25.36 -3.80 -12.95
CA LYS A 19 26.50 -2.89 -12.76
C LYS A 19 26.10 -1.43 -12.99
N VAL A 20 25.30 -1.15 -14.02
CA VAL A 20 24.83 0.21 -14.32
C VAL A 20 23.88 0.72 -13.25
N LEU A 21 22.97 -0.13 -12.75
CA LEU A 21 22.04 0.23 -11.68
C LEU A 21 22.72 0.52 -10.33
N LYS A 22 23.96 0.05 -10.14
CA LYS A 22 24.75 0.31 -8.91
C LYS A 22 25.62 1.57 -9.01
N LEU A 23 25.61 2.31 -10.11
CA LEU A 23 26.35 3.55 -10.22
C LEU A 23 25.84 4.58 -9.20
N PRO A 24 26.73 5.32 -8.50
CA PRO A 24 26.35 6.29 -7.45
C PRO A 24 25.35 7.34 -7.94
N VAL A 25 25.48 7.78 -9.18
CA VAL A 25 24.57 8.76 -9.80
C VAL A 25 23.15 8.20 -9.94
N ILE A 26 23.02 6.94 -10.39
CA ILE A 26 21.72 6.28 -10.57
C ILE A 26 21.07 6.03 -9.20
N ASN A 27 21.85 5.62 -8.21
CA ASN A 27 21.35 5.46 -6.84
C ASN A 27 20.84 6.79 -6.26
N LYS A 28 21.58 7.90 -6.49
CA LYS A 28 21.14 9.23 -6.05
C LYS A 28 19.87 9.68 -6.75
N LEU A 29 19.75 9.47 -8.06
CA LEU A 29 18.54 9.76 -8.82
C LEU A 29 17.35 8.93 -8.37
N ASN A 30 17.54 7.64 -8.12
CA ASN A 30 16.50 6.77 -7.59
C ASN A 30 16.06 7.21 -6.18
N HIS A 31 17.00 7.59 -5.32
CA HIS A 31 16.68 8.10 -3.98
C HIS A 31 15.86 9.39 -4.05
N LEU A 32 16.24 10.35 -4.89
CA LEU A 32 15.50 11.59 -5.07
C LEU A 32 14.09 11.37 -5.65
N ALA A 33 13.97 10.46 -6.62
CA ALA A 33 12.69 10.11 -7.21
C ALA A 33 11.77 9.43 -6.17
N ASN A 34 12.30 8.48 -5.39
CA ASN A 34 11.54 7.83 -4.32
C ASN A 34 11.10 8.84 -3.26
N LYS A 35 11.99 9.72 -2.80
CA LYS A 35 11.65 10.77 -1.83
C LYS A 35 10.51 11.67 -2.32
N LYS A 36 10.49 12.02 -3.61
CA LYS A 36 9.39 12.80 -4.19
C LYS A 36 8.09 12.01 -4.25
N ILE A 37 8.14 10.72 -4.60
CA ILE A 37 6.98 9.83 -4.62
C ILE A 37 6.42 9.68 -3.21
N ASP A 38 7.27 9.44 -2.22
CA ASP A 38 6.87 9.28 -0.82
C ASP A 38 6.27 10.58 -0.25
N GLY A 39 6.84 11.75 -0.57
CA GLY A 39 6.28 13.04 -0.19
C GLY A 39 4.88 13.27 -0.75
N ASN A 40 4.62 12.89 -2.00
CA ASN A 40 3.28 12.96 -2.59
C ASN A 40 2.32 11.97 -1.92
N ARG A 41 2.76 10.74 -1.62
CA ARG A 41 1.95 9.76 -0.89
C ARG A 41 1.58 10.24 0.50
N GLN A 42 2.54 10.77 1.26
CA GLN A 42 2.28 11.36 2.58
C GLN A 42 1.20 12.44 2.53
N LYS A 43 1.29 13.34 1.55
CA LYS A 43 0.30 14.40 1.38
C LYS A 43 -1.09 13.83 1.11
N LEU A 44 -1.20 12.94 0.12
CA LEU A 44 -2.46 12.30 -0.26
C LEU A 44 -3.03 11.49 0.91
N LEU A 45 -2.20 10.77 1.65
CA LEU A 45 -2.63 10.01 2.80
C LEU A 45 -3.22 10.91 3.89
N LYS A 46 -2.55 12.00 4.24
CA LYS A 46 -3.05 12.98 5.22
C LYS A 46 -4.38 13.60 4.83
N GLU A 47 -4.54 13.92 3.54
CA GLU A 47 -5.78 14.50 3.01
C GLU A 47 -6.94 13.52 3.01
N ASN A 48 -6.68 12.22 2.86
CA ASN A 48 -7.70 11.20 2.68
C ASN A 48 -7.84 10.21 3.86
N ALA A 49 -6.99 10.28 4.88
CA ALA A 49 -6.97 9.30 5.97
C ALA A 49 -8.33 9.12 6.64
N HIS A 50 -9.06 10.20 6.89
CA HIS A 50 -10.38 10.14 7.50
C HIS A 50 -11.41 9.46 6.60
N GLN A 51 -11.35 9.70 5.29
CA GLN A 51 -12.22 9.02 4.33
C GLN A 51 -11.90 7.52 4.26
N ILE A 52 -10.61 7.17 4.23
CA ILE A 52 -10.17 5.76 4.24
C ILE A 52 -10.71 5.04 5.49
N LEU A 53 -10.59 5.65 6.67
CA LEU A 53 -11.15 5.07 7.91
C LEU A 53 -12.66 4.84 7.81
N LYS A 54 -13.41 5.78 7.24
CA LYS A 54 -14.86 5.62 7.03
C LYS A 54 -15.19 4.48 6.11
N GLU A 55 -14.45 4.30 5.02
CA GLU A 55 -14.70 3.18 4.10
C GLU A 55 -14.49 1.82 4.78
N PHE A 56 -13.46 1.70 5.64
CA PHE A 56 -13.25 0.48 6.41
C PHE A 56 -14.27 0.29 7.53
N GLU A 57 -14.78 1.37 8.12
CA GLU A 57 -15.93 1.33 9.03
C GLU A 57 -17.19 0.82 8.31
N GLU A 58 -17.43 1.26 7.07
CA GLU A 58 -18.53 0.77 6.25
C GLU A 58 -18.40 -0.72 5.90
N VAL A 59 -17.19 -1.23 5.65
CA VAL A 59 -16.94 -2.68 5.53
C VAL A 59 -17.43 -3.40 6.80
N ASN A 60 -17.10 -2.89 7.97
CA ASN A 60 -17.53 -3.48 9.23
C ASN A 60 -19.05 -3.46 9.38
N ASN A 61 -19.68 -2.34 9.08
CA ASN A 61 -21.11 -2.14 9.27
C ASN A 61 -21.95 -2.95 8.26
N GLN A 62 -21.57 -2.97 6.99
CA GLN A 62 -22.36 -3.56 5.91
C GLN A 62 -22.06 -5.04 5.68
N LEU A 63 -20.81 -5.46 5.86
CA LEU A 63 -20.41 -6.85 5.64
C LEU A 63 -20.29 -7.66 6.95
N GLY A 64 -20.43 -7.00 8.11
CA GLY A 64 -20.39 -7.67 9.42
C GLY A 64 -19.00 -8.12 9.84
N HIS A 65 -17.93 -7.49 9.27
CA HIS A 65 -16.55 -7.79 9.63
C HIS A 65 -16.08 -6.99 10.84
N LYS A 66 -14.95 -7.38 11.39
CA LYS A 66 -14.21 -6.65 12.42
C LYS A 66 -12.82 -6.34 11.89
N ILE A 67 -12.69 -5.20 11.22
CA ILE A 67 -11.44 -4.64 10.75
C ILE A 67 -11.07 -3.49 11.68
N TRP A 68 -9.82 -3.40 12.09
CA TRP A 68 -9.31 -2.33 12.96
C TRP A 68 -7.99 -1.80 12.42
N ILE A 69 -7.61 -0.59 12.85
CA ILE A 69 -6.30 -0.02 12.55
C ILE A 69 -5.22 -0.71 13.38
N GLU A 70 -4.03 -0.88 12.81
CA GLU A 70 -2.91 -1.58 13.44
C GLU A 70 -1.59 -0.84 13.19
N ALA A 71 -0.52 -1.36 13.78
CA ALA A 71 0.86 -0.93 13.59
C ALA A 71 1.07 0.60 13.66
N GLY A 72 1.70 1.20 12.66
CA GLY A 72 1.99 2.63 12.58
C GLY A 72 0.74 3.50 12.62
N THR A 73 -0.33 3.08 11.95
CA THR A 73 -1.61 3.77 11.95
C THR A 73 -2.21 3.88 13.35
N LEU A 74 -2.29 2.77 14.08
CA LEU A 74 -2.78 2.76 15.45
C LEU A 74 -1.91 3.62 16.37
N LEU A 75 -0.59 3.50 16.25
CA LEU A 75 0.37 4.30 17.03
C LEU A 75 0.16 5.80 16.81
N GLY A 76 -0.03 6.23 15.56
CA GLY A 76 -0.27 7.63 15.23
C GLY A 76 -1.56 8.16 15.87
N TYR A 77 -2.64 7.44 15.75
CA TYR A 77 -3.92 7.85 16.36
C TYR A 77 -3.88 7.88 17.89
N VAL A 78 -3.18 6.95 18.53
CA VAL A 78 -3.04 6.95 20.01
C VAL A 78 -2.19 8.11 20.50
N ARG A 79 -1.10 8.45 19.79
CA ARG A 79 -0.14 9.47 20.24
C ARG A 79 -0.50 10.88 19.79
N GLU A 80 -0.97 11.03 18.57
CA GLU A 80 -1.08 12.31 17.88
C GLU A 80 -2.52 12.64 17.44
N GLY A 81 -3.45 11.67 17.58
CA GLY A 81 -4.82 11.81 17.08
C GLY A 81 -4.93 11.79 15.55
N ALA A 82 -3.86 11.40 14.86
CA ALA A 82 -3.74 11.39 13.39
C ALA A 82 -2.71 10.37 12.95
N ILE A 83 -2.60 10.13 11.63
CA ILE A 83 -1.50 9.36 11.06
C ILE A 83 -0.16 10.05 11.33
N LEU A 84 0.90 9.27 11.53
CA LEU A 84 2.24 9.80 11.76
C LEU A 84 2.74 10.63 10.57
N ALA A 85 3.54 11.65 10.87
CA ALA A 85 3.99 12.62 9.86
C ALA A 85 4.81 12.00 8.72
N HIS A 86 5.45 10.85 8.97
CA HIS A 86 6.31 10.14 8.01
C HIS A 86 5.67 8.92 7.37
N ASP A 87 4.44 8.56 7.74
CA ASP A 87 3.74 7.42 7.16
C ASP A 87 3.28 7.71 5.73
N ILE A 88 3.33 6.68 4.91
CA ILE A 88 2.95 6.69 3.49
C ILE A 88 1.84 5.68 3.17
N ASP A 89 1.38 4.95 4.15
CA ASP A 89 0.32 3.93 4.11
C ASP A 89 -0.49 3.91 5.41
N MET A 90 -1.58 3.17 5.38
CA MET A 90 -2.39 2.86 6.56
C MET A 90 -2.51 1.35 6.70
N ASP A 91 -2.24 0.87 7.90
CA ASP A 91 -2.31 -0.53 8.25
C ASP A 91 -3.64 -0.87 8.92
N PHE A 92 -4.27 -1.92 8.42
CA PHE A 92 -5.49 -2.50 8.98
C PHE A 92 -5.28 -3.98 9.22
N ALA A 93 -5.92 -4.50 10.25
CA ALA A 93 -5.95 -5.93 10.52
C ALA A 93 -7.39 -6.43 10.64
N MET A 94 -7.57 -7.70 10.41
CA MET A 94 -8.81 -8.43 10.67
C MET A 94 -8.51 -9.85 11.13
N LEU A 95 -9.46 -10.49 11.76
CA LEU A 95 -9.37 -11.93 12.02
C LEU A 95 -9.34 -12.69 10.69
N ASN A 96 -8.68 -13.85 10.69
CA ASN A 96 -8.65 -14.70 9.51
C ASN A 96 -10.06 -14.92 8.96
N PRO A 97 -10.28 -14.67 7.65
CA PRO A 97 -11.56 -14.94 7.04
C PRO A 97 -11.92 -16.42 7.17
N LYS A 98 -13.19 -16.72 7.36
CA LYS A 98 -13.69 -18.10 7.49
C LYS A 98 -13.53 -18.89 6.20
N ASP A 99 -13.63 -18.19 5.07
CA ASP A 99 -13.43 -18.72 3.73
C ASP A 99 -12.94 -17.65 2.76
N ALA A 100 -12.50 -18.06 1.58
CA ALA A 100 -11.98 -17.14 0.56
C ALA A 100 -13.04 -16.14 0.05
N SER A 101 -14.33 -16.52 0.07
CA SER A 101 -15.41 -15.67 -0.43
C SER A 101 -15.66 -14.44 0.45
N GLU A 102 -15.33 -14.54 1.73
CA GLU A 102 -15.41 -13.42 2.67
C GLU A 102 -14.44 -12.30 2.29
N LEU A 103 -13.21 -12.67 1.94
CA LEU A 103 -12.19 -11.73 1.50
C LEU A 103 -12.53 -11.11 0.13
N ASP A 104 -13.04 -11.93 -0.80
CA ASP A 104 -13.43 -11.45 -2.13
C ASP A 104 -14.55 -10.41 -2.04
N ARG A 105 -15.53 -10.59 -1.15
CA ARG A 105 -16.59 -9.58 -0.88
C ARG A 105 -16.02 -8.26 -0.35
N ILE A 106 -15.00 -8.29 0.51
CA ILE A 106 -14.34 -7.08 0.99
C ILE A 106 -13.62 -6.37 -0.15
N ILE A 107 -12.91 -7.13 -0.99
CA ILE A 107 -12.20 -6.59 -2.15
C ILE A 107 -13.18 -5.94 -3.13
N GLU A 108 -14.29 -6.59 -3.46
CA GLU A 108 -15.33 -6.05 -4.35
C GLU A 108 -15.95 -4.78 -3.76
N PHE A 109 -16.30 -4.79 -2.48
CA PHE A 109 -16.86 -3.64 -1.78
C PHE A 109 -15.93 -2.42 -1.81
N LEU A 110 -14.65 -2.62 -1.60
CA LEU A 110 -13.63 -1.56 -1.68
C LEU A 110 -13.39 -1.11 -3.13
N ALA A 111 -13.43 -2.04 -4.10
CA ALA A 111 -13.28 -1.70 -5.52
C ALA A 111 -14.39 -0.77 -6.02
N GLU A 112 -15.63 -0.95 -5.58
CA GLU A 112 -16.75 -0.04 -5.87
C GLU A 112 -16.53 1.38 -5.32
N ARG A 113 -15.60 1.54 -4.38
CA ARG A 113 -15.20 2.80 -3.72
C ARG A 113 -13.86 3.32 -4.20
N ASN A 114 -13.44 2.89 -5.38
CA ASN A 114 -12.20 3.30 -6.05
C ASN A 114 -10.90 2.82 -5.39
N PHE A 115 -10.95 1.83 -4.50
CA PHE A 115 -9.74 1.15 -4.05
C PHE A 115 -9.30 0.14 -5.11
N VAL A 116 -8.05 0.23 -5.52
CA VAL A 116 -7.47 -0.69 -6.51
C VAL A 116 -6.59 -1.72 -5.80
N LEU A 117 -6.94 -3.00 -5.94
CA LEU A 117 -6.13 -4.08 -5.40
C LEU A 117 -4.77 -4.14 -6.11
N ASN A 118 -3.69 -3.91 -5.37
CA ASN A 118 -2.33 -3.90 -5.91
C ASN A 118 -1.62 -5.24 -5.72
N ARG A 119 -1.81 -5.85 -4.55
CA ARG A 119 -1.08 -7.06 -4.17
C ARG A 119 -1.92 -7.94 -3.25
N LYS A 120 -1.77 -9.25 -3.43
CA LYS A 120 -2.26 -10.29 -2.54
C LYS A 120 -1.08 -11.19 -2.19
N LEU A 121 -0.67 -11.21 -0.92
CA LEU A 121 0.37 -12.08 -0.42
C LEU A 121 -0.24 -13.37 0.12
N VAL A 122 0.15 -14.50 -0.44
CA VAL A 122 -0.33 -15.83 -0.02
C VAL A 122 0.85 -16.62 0.55
N TYR A 123 0.64 -17.23 1.72
CA TYR A 123 1.61 -18.11 2.35
C TYR A 123 0.92 -19.42 2.79
N LYS A 124 1.41 -20.55 2.30
CA LYS A 124 0.85 -21.90 2.54
C LYS A 124 -0.65 -22.01 2.23
N GLY A 125 -1.11 -21.35 1.16
CA GLY A 125 -2.51 -21.33 0.77
C GLY A 125 -3.39 -20.26 1.43
N ASP A 126 -2.92 -19.63 2.50
CA ASP A 126 -3.65 -18.58 3.20
C ASP A 126 -3.23 -17.19 2.69
N VAL A 127 -4.19 -16.29 2.54
CA VAL A 127 -3.91 -14.87 2.30
C VAL A 127 -3.45 -14.25 3.61
N LYS A 128 -2.27 -13.64 3.59
CA LYS A 128 -1.65 -13.00 4.76
C LYS A 128 -1.71 -11.48 4.69
N GLU A 129 -1.72 -10.93 3.48
CA GLU A 129 -1.76 -9.50 3.27
C GLU A 129 -2.44 -9.19 1.94
N ILE A 130 -3.22 -8.12 1.91
CA ILE A 130 -3.70 -7.47 0.70
C ILE A 130 -3.39 -5.99 0.77
N SER A 131 -3.01 -5.38 -0.34
CA SER A 131 -2.77 -3.95 -0.41
C SER A 131 -3.56 -3.29 -1.52
N PHE A 132 -4.01 -2.08 -1.26
CA PHE A 132 -4.81 -1.24 -2.16
C PHE A 132 -4.11 0.10 -2.42
N SER A 133 -4.53 0.79 -3.47
CA SER A 133 -4.21 2.19 -3.75
C SER A 133 -5.45 2.94 -4.20
#